data_9d73570e95a481e859185a27214bc63e
#
_entry.id   9d73570e95a481e859185a27214bc63e
#
_cell.length_a   1.000
_cell.length_b   1.000
_cell.length_c   1.000
_cell.angle_alpha   90.00
_cell.angle_beta   90.00
_cell.angle_gamma   90.00
#
_symmetry.space_group_name_H-M   'P 1'
#
loop_
_entity.id
_entity.type
_entity.pdbx_description
1 polymer ?
#
loop_
_entity_poly.entity_id
_entity_poly.type
_entity_poly.pdbx_seq_one_letter_code
_entity_poly.pdbx_strand_id
1 'polypeptide(L)'
;CLLMVIKDGEEQVYLESGYADIEAKKPVSRDNIFRLYSMSKPITATAMMILVERGIVDLADPVSKYLPGFRNPAVCTADGKIEKAEREILLEDIMNMTSGLTYGGTDETGRQTDALFQEVIHGLKEENGGTISTVEFANRLGKVPLLYQPGQSWSYGTSADVVGAVIEVASGMRFGDFLKKEIFELLGMNDTDFWVPAEKQDRLAKVYDCREGQPSVRYLDNNLGIQNDMAYRP
;
A
#
# COMPACT_ATOMS: atom_id res chain seq x y z
N CYS A 1 15.55 17.18 -4.54
CA CYS A 1 14.63 17.10 -3.41
C CYS A 1 13.82 18.38 -3.28
N LEU A 2 12.71 18.31 -2.55
CA LEU A 2 11.84 19.42 -2.22
C LEU A 2 11.66 19.42 -0.70
N LEU A 3 11.80 20.58 -0.07
CA LEU A 3 11.56 20.76 1.35
C LEU A 3 10.53 21.87 1.54
N MET A 4 9.51 21.58 2.34
CA MET A 4 8.52 22.58 2.77
C MET A 4 8.38 22.51 4.29
N VAL A 5 8.38 23.65 4.94
CA VAL A 5 8.08 23.79 6.37
C VAL A 5 6.89 24.71 6.54
N ILE A 6 5.85 24.17 7.17
CA ILE A 6 4.63 24.92 7.50
C ILE A 6 4.54 25.05 9.02
N LYS A 7 4.28 26.24 9.52
CA LYS A 7 4.04 26.51 10.93
C LYS A 7 2.81 27.42 11.07
N ASP A 8 1.89 27.05 11.94
CA ASP A 8 0.65 27.79 12.20
C ASP A 8 -0.18 28.07 10.93
N GLY A 9 -0.17 27.10 9.98
CA GLY A 9 -0.86 27.21 8.70
C GLY A 9 -0.14 28.03 7.62
N GLU A 10 1.01 28.61 7.92
CA GLU A 10 1.80 29.43 7.00
C GLU A 10 3.08 28.72 6.56
N GLU A 11 3.41 28.84 5.27
CA GLU A 11 4.66 28.35 4.72
C GLU A 11 5.82 29.23 5.19
N GLN A 12 6.74 28.65 5.95
CA GLN A 12 7.91 29.34 6.47
C GLN A 12 9.16 29.14 5.61
N VAL A 13 9.29 27.94 5.03
CA VAL A 13 10.43 27.57 4.17
C VAL A 13 9.93 26.75 3.01
N TYR A 14 10.41 27.08 1.83
CA TYR A 14 10.27 26.25 0.65
C TYR A 14 11.60 26.23 -0.13
N LEU A 15 12.14 25.04 -0.37
CA LEU A 15 13.41 24.86 -1.07
C LEU A 15 13.29 23.75 -2.13
N GLU A 16 13.88 24.00 -3.28
CA GLU A 16 14.02 23.04 -4.38
C GLU A 16 15.49 22.80 -4.65
N SER A 17 15.88 21.53 -4.88
CA SER A 17 17.27 21.16 -5.19
C SER A 17 17.32 19.91 -6.06
N GLY A 18 18.07 19.98 -7.15
CA GLY A 18 18.29 18.87 -8.09
C GLY A 18 17.20 18.78 -9.17
N TYR A 19 17.05 17.57 -9.70
CA TYR A 19 16.23 17.31 -10.88
C TYR A 19 15.08 16.33 -10.57
N ALA A 20 13.92 16.56 -11.20
CA ALA A 20 12.82 15.61 -11.30
C ALA A 20 13.09 14.55 -12.39
N ASP A 21 13.89 14.91 -13.39
CA ASP A 21 14.39 14.04 -14.45
C ASP A 21 15.84 14.46 -14.76
N ILE A 22 16.81 13.59 -14.40
CA ILE A 22 18.25 13.88 -14.55
C ILE A 22 18.64 13.89 -16.02
N GLU A 23 18.15 12.93 -16.80
CA GLU A 23 18.48 12.78 -18.22
C GLU A 23 17.98 13.97 -19.04
N ALA A 24 16.73 14.40 -18.77
CA ALA A 24 16.14 15.57 -19.40
C ALA A 24 16.59 16.90 -18.79
N LYS A 25 17.42 16.87 -17.72
CA LYS A 25 17.83 18.05 -16.95
C LYS A 25 16.64 18.89 -16.47
N LYS A 26 15.49 18.26 -16.21
CA LYS A 26 14.29 18.92 -15.73
C LYS A 26 14.42 19.17 -14.22
N PRO A 27 14.49 20.43 -13.75
CA PRO A 27 14.63 20.69 -12.34
C PRO A 27 13.40 20.21 -11.56
N VAL A 28 13.61 19.86 -10.28
CA VAL A 28 12.49 19.61 -9.39
C VAL A 28 11.74 20.90 -9.12
N SER A 29 10.42 20.82 -9.01
CA SER A 29 9.56 21.98 -8.74
C SER A 29 8.38 21.57 -7.86
N ARG A 30 7.72 22.56 -7.27
CA ARG A 30 6.49 22.41 -6.49
C ARG A 30 5.40 21.63 -7.23
N ASP A 31 5.37 21.75 -8.56
CA ASP A 31 4.37 21.16 -9.43
C ASP A 31 4.63 19.68 -9.75
N ASN A 32 5.74 19.10 -9.28
CA ASN A 32 6.03 17.70 -9.54
C ASN A 32 5.10 16.77 -8.77
N ILE A 33 4.75 15.67 -9.41
CA ILE A 33 4.03 14.55 -8.82
C ILE A 33 5.05 13.51 -8.37
N PHE A 34 4.94 13.07 -7.11
CA PHE A 34 5.84 12.10 -6.50
C PHE A 34 5.13 10.81 -6.15
N ARG A 35 5.83 9.69 -6.24
CA ARG A 35 5.35 8.41 -5.69
C ARG A 35 5.45 8.46 -4.18
N LEU A 36 4.34 8.25 -3.50
CA LEU A 36 4.26 8.32 -2.04
C LEU A 36 4.73 7.03 -1.36
N TYR A 37 4.64 5.89 -2.06
CA TYR A 37 4.95 4.59 -1.45
C TYR A 37 4.25 4.42 -0.08
N SER A 38 4.99 4.10 0.97
CA SER A 38 4.44 3.87 2.31
C SER A 38 3.85 5.09 3.00
N MET A 39 4.03 6.29 2.45
CA MET A 39 3.27 7.48 2.89
C MET A 39 1.78 7.37 2.54
N SER A 40 1.38 6.41 1.71
CA SER A 40 -0.03 6.05 1.50
C SER A 40 -0.70 5.45 2.74
N LYS A 41 0.05 4.82 3.65
CA LYS A 41 -0.49 4.15 4.83
C LYS A 41 -1.25 5.07 5.79
N PRO A 42 -0.75 6.25 6.16
CA PRO A 42 -1.53 7.21 6.95
C PRO A 42 -2.84 7.63 6.30
N ILE A 43 -2.85 7.77 4.96
CA ILE A 43 -4.06 8.10 4.20
C ILE A 43 -5.06 6.94 4.29
N THR A 44 -4.59 5.71 4.09
CA THR A 44 -5.41 4.49 4.23
C THR A 44 -5.97 4.36 5.64
N ALA A 45 -5.15 4.62 6.66
CA ALA A 45 -5.59 4.59 8.07
C ALA A 45 -6.66 5.67 8.35
N THR A 46 -6.48 6.88 7.83
CA THR A 46 -7.48 7.95 7.93
C THR A 46 -8.81 7.51 7.30
N ALA A 47 -8.78 6.89 6.13
CA ALA A 47 -9.98 6.38 5.47
C ALA A 47 -10.71 5.32 6.32
N MET A 48 -9.98 4.40 6.96
CA MET A 48 -10.56 3.44 7.89
C MET A 48 -11.21 4.14 9.07
N MET A 49 -10.54 5.14 9.66
CA MET A 49 -11.07 5.89 10.81
C MET A 49 -12.33 6.71 10.45
N ILE A 50 -12.47 7.17 9.22
CA ILE A 50 -13.74 7.77 8.74
C ILE A 50 -14.89 6.75 8.81
N LEU A 51 -14.65 5.50 8.44
CA LEU A 51 -15.66 4.43 8.54
C LEU A 51 -15.97 4.07 10.00
N VAL A 52 -14.96 4.08 10.87
CA VAL A 52 -15.14 3.90 12.33
C VAL A 52 -15.97 5.04 12.92
N GLU A 53 -15.67 6.28 12.62
CA GLU A 53 -16.41 7.46 13.10
C GLU A 53 -17.88 7.42 12.69
N ARG A 54 -18.16 6.88 11.49
CA ARG A 54 -19.52 6.68 10.97
C ARG A 54 -20.23 5.46 11.54
N GLY A 55 -19.58 4.65 12.37
CA GLY A 55 -20.12 3.41 12.92
C GLY A 55 -20.35 2.30 11.87
N ILE A 56 -19.68 2.37 10.72
CA ILE A 56 -19.80 1.37 9.64
C ILE A 56 -18.92 0.15 9.96
N VAL A 57 -17.77 0.37 10.58
CA VAL A 57 -16.85 -0.66 11.05
C VAL A 57 -16.46 -0.41 12.50
N ASP A 58 -16.11 -1.49 13.22
CA ASP A 58 -15.52 -1.43 14.56
C ASP A 58 -14.11 -2.02 14.51
N LEU A 59 -13.14 -1.40 15.16
CA LEU A 59 -11.77 -1.93 15.21
C LEU A 59 -11.68 -3.31 15.87
N ALA A 60 -12.65 -3.68 16.69
CA ALA A 60 -12.80 -5.02 17.29
C ALA A 60 -13.47 -6.03 16.33
N ASP A 61 -13.94 -5.62 15.16
CA ASP A 61 -14.47 -6.56 14.17
C ASP A 61 -13.37 -7.49 13.65
N PRO A 62 -13.66 -8.80 13.47
CA PRO A 62 -12.74 -9.70 12.79
C PRO A 62 -12.64 -9.33 11.31
N VAL A 63 -11.43 -9.37 10.75
CA VAL A 63 -11.17 -9.13 9.31
C VAL A 63 -12.03 -10.06 8.45
N SER A 64 -12.27 -11.30 8.92
CA SER A 64 -13.08 -12.32 8.25
C SER A 64 -14.54 -11.94 8.04
N LYS A 65 -15.05 -10.94 8.77
CA LYS A 65 -16.38 -10.34 8.57
C LYS A 65 -16.51 -9.68 7.19
N TYR A 66 -15.43 -9.08 6.73
CA TYR A 66 -15.34 -8.34 5.46
C TYR A 66 -14.67 -9.18 4.36
N LEU A 67 -13.63 -9.93 4.71
CA LEU A 67 -12.77 -10.68 3.79
C LEU A 67 -12.77 -12.18 4.17
N PRO A 68 -13.60 -13.01 3.52
CA PRO A 68 -13.73 -14.43 3.84
C PRO A 68 -12.42 -15.24 3.79
N GLY A 69 -11.42 -14.78 3.02
CA GLY A 69 -10.10 -15.40 2.96
C GLY A 69 -9.37 -15.45 4.31
N PHE A 70 -9.75 -14.60 5.26
CA PHE A 70 -9.19 -14.54 6.61
C PHE A 70 -9.89 -15.43 7.64
N ARG A 71 -10.85 -16.27 7.22
CA ARG A 71 -11.49 -17.24 8.11
C ARG A 71 -10.52 -18.34 8.50
N ASN A 72 -10.50 -18.68 9.79
CA ASN A 72 -9.62 -19.72 10.35
C ASN A 72 -8.15 -19.50 9.99
N PRO A 73 -7.55 -18.37 10.36
CA PRO A 73 -6.16 -18.08 10.06
C PRO A 73 -5.24 -19.15 10.65
N ALA A 74 -4.12 -19.40 9.98
CA ALA A 74 -3.07 -20.27 10.43
C ALA A 74 -1.82 -19.48 10.79
N VAL A 75 -0.96 -20.04 11.63
CA VAL A 75 0.31 -19.45 12.06
C VAL A 75 1.43 -20.42 11.76
N CYS A 76 2.55 -19.93 11.25
CA CYS A 76 3.78 -20.70 11.13
C CYS A 76 4.56 -20.58 12.45
N THR A 77 4.76 -21.73 13.13
CA THR A 77 5.54 -21.78 14.36
C THR A 77 7.05 -21.73 14.08
N ALA A 78 7.85 -21.45 15.11
CA ALA A 78 9.30 -21.32 14.97
C ALA A 78 10.00 -22.60 14.46
N ASP A 79 9.39 -23.78 14.66
CA ASP A 79 9.85 -25.06 14.12
C ASP A 79 9.29 -25.37 12.71
N GLY A 80 8.60 -24.39 12.10
CA GLY A 80 8.10 -24.46 10.72
C GLY A 80 6.79 -25.22 10.54
N LYS A 81 6.09 -25.59 11.62
CA LYS A 81 4.77 -26.19 11.54
C LYS A 81 3.69 -25.16 11.32
N ILE A 82 2.66 -25.55 10.61
CA ILE A 82 1.47 -24.73 10.42
C ILE A 82 0.40 -25.17 11.41
N GLU A 83 -0.02 -24.27 12.27
CA GLU A 83 -1.03 -24.50 13.29
C GLU A 83 -2.18 -23.48 13.14
N LYS A 84 -3.35 -23.80 13.68
CA LYS A 84 -4.47 -22.86 13.71
C LYS A 84 -4.12 -21.69 14.62
N ALA A 85 -4.45 -20.46 14.21
CA ALA A 85 -4.33 -19.31 15.09
C ALA A 85 -5.28 -19.42 16.30
N GLU A 86 -4.83 -18.92 17.44
CA GLU A 86 -5.59 -18.95 18.72
C GLU A 86 -6.85 -18.07 18.64
N ARG A 87 -6.83 -17.01 17.83
CA ARG A 87 -7.96 -16.13 17.59
C ARG A 87 -7.98 -15.63 16.13
N GLU A 88 -9.07 -15.01 15.77
CA GLU A 88 -9.17 -14.28 14.50
C GLU A 88 -8.33 -13.01 14.53
N ILE A 89 -7.95 -12.53 13.35
CA ILE A 89 -7.31 -11.23 13.17
C ILE A 89 -8.39 -10.16 13.26
N LEU A 90 -8.21 -9.16 14.11
CA LEU A 90 -9.10 -8.02 14.24
C LEU A 90 -8.64 -6.85 13.34
N LEU A 91 -9.55 -5.91 13.07
CA LEU A 91 -9.20 -4.70 12.32
C LEU A 91 -8.11 -3.89 13.04
N GLU A 92 -8.10 -3.85 14.38
CA GLU A 92 -7.02 -3.23 15.15
C GLU A 92 -5.65 -3.87 14.90
N ASP A 93 -5.58 -5.20 14.69
CA ASP A 93 -4.31 -5.89 14.43
C ASP A 93 -3.73 -5.45 13.07
N ILE A 94 -4.56 -5.31 12.03
CA ILE A 94 -4.08 -4.85 10.73
C ILE A 94 -3.73 -3.36 10.75
N MET A 95 -4.46 -2.54 11.50
CA MET A 95 -4.17 -1.11 11.67
C MET A 95 -2.85 -0.87 12.40
N ASN A 96 -2.53 -1.70 13.39
CA ASN A 96 -1.32 -1.60 14.21
C ASN A 96 -0.13 -2.41 13.68
N MET A 97 -0.30 -3.18 12.58
CA MET A 97 0.69 -4.12 12.04
C MET A 97 1.09 -5.23 13.03
N THR A 98 0.12 -5.68 13.84
CA THR A 98 0.28 -6.78 14.79
C THR A 98 -0.43 -8.05 14.32
N SER A 99 -0.89 -8.09 13.09
CA SER A 99 -1.64 -9.21 12.51
C SER A 99 -0.80 -10.47 12.24
N GLY A 100 0.52 -10.35 12.10
CA GLY A 100 1.41 -11.42 11.64
C GLY A 100 1.55 -11.52 10.12
N LEU A 101 0.94 -10.62 9.35
CA LEU A 101 1.17 -10.48 7.91
C LEU A 101 2.55 -9.86 7.65
N THR A 102 3.21 -10.30 6.58
CA THR A 102 4.54 -9.81 6.18
C THR A 102 4.57 -9.44 4.69
N TYR A 103 5.62 -8.77 4.24
CA TYR A 103 5.87 -8.53 2.81
C TYR A 103 6.56 -9.69 2.10
N GLY A 104 7.27 -10.52 2.81
CA GLY A 104 8.08 -11.59 2.29
C GLY A 104 9.18 -11.94 3.29
N GLY A 105 10.02 -12.91 2.97
CA GLY A 105 11.12 -13.30 3.83
C GLY A 105 11.62 -14.72 3.59
N THR A 106 12.57 -15.15 4.42
CA THR A 106 13.22 -16.45 4.30
C THR A 106 12.53 -17.57 5.09
N ASP A 107 11.64 -17.19 6.03
CA ASP A 107 10.76 -18.13 6.72
C ASP A 107 9.60 -18.62 5.82
N GLU A 108 8.80 -19.56 6.32
CA GLU A 108 7.72 -20.16 5.53
C GLU A 108 6.63 -19.16 5.17
N THR A 109 6.24 -18.31 6.10
CA THR A 109 5.26 -17.22 5.88
C THR A 109 5.76 -16.25 4.79
N GLY A 110 7.02 -15.82 4.92
CA GLY A 110 7.64 -14.91 3.95
C GLY A 110 7.73 -15.53 2.56
N ARG A 111 8.15 -16.80 2.45
CA ARG A 111 8.22 -17.51 1.16
C ARG A 111 6.85 -17.64 0.48
N GLN A 112 5.80 -17.96 1.25
CA GLN A 112 4.44 -18.03 0.69
C GLN A 112 3.90 -16.66 0.28
N THR A 113 4.23 -15.62 1.03
CA THR A 113 3.89 -14.23 0.66
C THR A 113 4.61 -13.83 -0.62
N ASP A 114 5.92 -14.10 -0.73
CA ASP A 114 6.69 -13.85 -1.96
C ASP A 114 6.12 -14.61 -3.16
N ALA A 115 5.77 -15.88 -2.98
CA ALA A 115 5.15 -16.69 -4.03
C ALA A 115 3.81 -16.10 -4.50
N LEU A 116 2.97 -15.62 -3.58
CA LEU A 116 1.73 -14.93 -3.92
C LEU A 116 1.99 -13.64 -4.70
N PHE A 117 2.96 -12.83 -4.31
CA PHE A 117 3.33 -11.63 -5.07
C PHE A 117 3.81 -11.98 -6.48
N GLN A 118 4.64 -13.01 -6.62
CA GLN A 118 5.09 -13.46 -7.94
C GLN A 118 3.92 -13.97 -8.81
N GLU A 119 3.00 -14.73 -8.24
CA GLU A 119 1.77 -15.17 -8.92
C GLU A 119 0.97 -13.96 -9.40
N VAL A 120 0.74 -12.95 -8.53
CA VAL A 120 -0.04 -11.75 -8.87
C VAL A 120 0.67 -10.88 -9.90
N ILE A 121 1.98 -10.70 -9.79
CA ILE A 121 2.74 -9.83 -10.70
C ILE A 121 2.94 -10.47 -12.08
N HIS A 122 3.16 -11.79 -12.13
CA HIS A 122 3.54 -12.50 -13.35
C HIS A 122 2.46 -13.44 -13.89
N GLY A 123 1.74 -14.15 -13.03
CA GLY A 123 0.79 -15.18 -13.42
C GLY A 123 -0.55 -14.68 -13.93
N LEU A 124 -1.05 -13.57 -13.39
CA LEU A 124 -2.35 -13.01 -13.79
C LEU A 124 -2.32 -12.22 -15.10
N LYS A 125 -1.14 -11.94 -15.64
CA LYS A 125 -1.01 -11.24 -16.93
C LYS A 125 -1.65 -11.99 -18.10
N GLU A 126 -1.77 -13.30 -17.99
CA GLU A 126 -2.28 -14.16 -19.09
C GLU A 126 -3.79 -14.42 -18.98
N GLU A 127 -4.34 -14.53 -17.77
CA GLU A 127 -5.74 -14.97 -17.60
C GLU A 127 -6.77 -13.83 -17.59
N ASN A 128 -6.43 -12.65 -17.03
CA ASN A 128 -7.38 -11.54 -16.84
C ASN A 128 -6.83 -10.18 -17.31
N GLY A 129 -5.97 -10.14 -18.31
CA GLY A 129 -5.36 -8.88 -18.76
C GLY A 129 -4.40 -8.25 -17.73
N GLY A 130 -3.98 -9.04 -16.72
CA GLY A 130 -2.97 -8.65 -15.74
C GLY A 130 -3.50 -7.85 -14.55
N THR A 131 -4.79 -7.90 -14.28
CA THR A 131 -5.40 -7.19 -13.14
C THR A 131 -5.99 -8.16 -12.12
N ILE A 132 -5.80 -7.84 -10.85
CA ILE A 132 -6.47 -8.47 -9.72
C ILE A 132 -7.14 -7.36 -8.89
N SER A 133 -8.34 -7.60 -8.39
CA SER A 133 -8.97 -6.64 -7.50
C SER A 133 -8.28 -6.60 -6.14
N THR A 134 -8.34 -5.43 -5.47
CA THR A 134 -7.84 -5.25 -4.10
C THR A 134 -8.42 -6.29 -3.15
N VAL A 135 -9.72 -6.55 -3.26
CA VAL A 135 -10.44 -7.52 -2.42
C VAL A 135 -9.97 -8.96 -2.68
N GLU A 136 -9.78 -9.36 -3.94
CA GLU A 136 -9.30 -10.70 -4.27
C GLU A 136 -7.85 -10.90 -3.81
N PHE A 137 -6.98 -9.91 -4.02
CA PHE A 137 -5.61 -9.97 -3.52
C PHE A 137 -5.57 -10.12 -2.00
N ALA A 138 -6.35 -9.32 -1.26
CA ALA A 138 -6.43 -9.43 0.19
C ALA A 138 -6.97 -10.80 0.65
N ASN A 139 -7.99 -11.34 -0.02
CA ASN A 139 -8.49 -12.69 0.29
C ASN A 139 -7.45 -13.79 0.06
N ARG A 140 -6.55 -13.63 -0.91
CA ARG A 140 -5.43 -14.56 -1.11
C ARG A 140 -4.38 -14.42 -0.02
N LEU A 141 -4.05 -13.19 0.40
CA LEU A 141 -3.18 -12.93 1.55
C LEU A 141 -3.69 -13.60 2.83
N GLY A 142 -5.00 -13.59 3.05
CA GLY A 142 -5.61 -14.22 4.22
C GLY A 142 -5.44 -15.76 4.28
N LYS A 143 -5.02 -16.41 3.19
CA LYS A 143 -4.72 -17.84 3.15
C LYS A 143 -3.27 -18.17 3.46
N VAL A 144 -2.39 -17.15 3.47
CA VAL A 144 -0.99 -17.33 3.85
C VAL A 144 -0.90 -17.46 5.37
N PRO A 145 -0.12 -18.42 5.92
CA PRO A 145 0.06 -18.52 7.36
C PRO A 145 0.71 -17.25 7.92
N LEU A 146 0.29 -16.83 9.10
CA LEU A 146 0.84 -15.69 9.81
C LEU A 146 2.22 -16.00 10.39
N LEU A 147 3.05 -14.97 10.54
CA LEU A 147 4.38 -15.08 11.12
C LEU A 147 4.35 -15.36 12.64
N TYR A 148 3.29 -14.95 13.34
CA TYR A 148 3.05 -15.12 14.76
C TYR A 148 1.55 -14.98 15.06
N GLN A 149 1.16 -15.31 16.29
CA GLN A 149 -0.23 -15.16 16.75
C GLN A 149 -0.69 -13.70 16.65
N PRO A 150 -1.91 -13.42 16.16
CA PRO A 150 -2.44 -12.06 16.07
C PRO A 150 -2.32 -11.30 17.40
N GLY A 151 -1.75 -10.10 17.36
CA GLY A 151 -1.53 -9.25 18.53
C GLY A 151 -0.26 -9.57 19.34
N GLN A 152 0.46 -10.66 19.06
CA GLN A 152 1.61 -11.07 19.86
C GLN A 152 2.87 -10.25 19.59
N SER A 153 3.05 -9.76 18.36
CA SER A 153 4.26 -9.05 17.97
C SER A 153 3.94 -8.01 16.90
N TRP A 154 4.94 -7.26 16.48
CA TRP A 154 4.84 -6.27 15.41
C TRP A 154 5.72 -6.68 14.21
N SER A 155 5.16 -6.59 13.01
CA SER A 155 5.91 -6.80 11.78
C SER A 155 5.39 -5.87 10.68
N TYR A 156 6.31 -5.13 10.07
CA TYR A 156 5.98 -4.32 8.91
C TYR A 156 5.62 -5.21 7.72
N GLY A 157 4.40 -5.07 7.19
CA GLY A 157 3.88 -5.99 6.18
C GLY A 157 2.70 -5.44 5.39
N THR A 158 1.95 -6.35 4.77
CA THR A 158 0.85 -6.11 3.84
C THR A 158 -0.46 -5.68 4.51
N SER A 159 -0.45 -5.37 5.80
CA SER A 159 -1.66 -5.00 6.55
C SER A 159 -2.42 -3.83 5.93
N ALA A 160 -1.71 -2.82 5.38
CA ALA A 160 -2.36 -1.66 4.76
C ALA A 160 -3.11 -2.01 3.47
N ASP A 161 -2.66 -3.03 2.73
CA ASP A 161 -3.35 -3.55 1.54
C ASP A 161 -4.68 -4.20 1.95
N VAL A 162 -4.67 -4.94 3.07
CA VAL A 162 -5.87 -5.55 3.66
C VAL A 162 -6.84 -4.47 4.16
N VAL A 163 -6.32 -3.39 4.79
CA VAL A 163 -7.16 -2.25 5.20
C VAL A 163 -7.86 -1.63 3.99
N GLY A 164 -7.17 -1.45 2.87
CA GLY A 164 -7.78 -0.96 1.62
C GLY A 164 -8.93 -1.82 1.14
N ALA A 165 -8.75 -3.15 1.17
CA ALA A 165 -9.81 -4.10 0.80
C ALA A 165 -11.02 -4.07 1.74
N VAL A 166 -10.79 -3.94 3.05
CA VAL A 166 -11.89 -3.77 4.03
C VAL A 166 -12.66 -2.50 3.75
N ILE A 167 -11.98 -1.39 3.43
CA ILE A 167 -12.64 -0.12 3.06
C ILE A 167 -13.53 -0.31 1.82
N GLU A 168 -13.07 -1.03 0.79
CA GLU A 168 -13.88 -1.32 -0.39
C GLU A 168 -15.16 -2.08 -0.03
N VAL A 169 -15.03 -3.16 0.73
CA VAL A 169 -16.17 -3.99 1.12
C VAL A 169 -17.15 -3.22 2.02
N ALA A 170 -16.63 -2.50 3.02
CA ALA A 170 -17.44 -1.80 4.00
C ALA A 170 -18.17 -0.56 3.41
N SER A 171 -17.52 0.14 2.49
CA SER A 171 -18.07 1.34 1.86
C SER A 171 -18.92 1.04 0.61
N GLY A 172 -18.73 -0.11 -0.02
CA GLY A 172 -19.30 -0.44 -1.33
C GLY A 172 -18.72 0.37 -2.48
N MET A 173 -17.56 1.03 -2.28
CA MET A 173 -16.87 1.85 -3.27
C MET A 173 -15.48 1.26 -3.55
N ARG A 174 -14.94 1.46 -4.77
CA ARG A 174 -13.52 1.18 -5.02
C ARG A 174 -12.66 2.02 -4.07
N PHE A 175 -11.56 1.47 -3.59
CA PHE A 175 -10.70 2.13 -2.59
C PHE A 175 -10.22 3.51 -3.05
N GLY A 176 -9.76 3.64 -4.29
CA GLY A 176 -9.34 4.94 -4.85
C GLY A 176 -10.48 5.95 -4.92
N ASP A 177 -11.69 5.52 -5.32
CA ASP A 177 -12.87 6.39 -5.39
C ASP A 177 -13.31 6.86 -4.00
N PHE A 178 -13.20 5.98 -3.00
CA PHE A 178 -13.45 6.34 -1.60
C PHE A 178 -12.48 7.40 -1.11
N LEU A 179 -11.16 7.19 -1.31
CA LEU A 179 -10.13 8.17 -0.93
C LEU A 179 -10.33 9.52 -1.62
N LYS A 180 -10.63 9.48 -2.91
CA LYS A 180 -10.88 10.70 -3.70
C LYS A 180 -12.04 11.50 -3.12
N LYS A 181 -13.18 10.86 -2.92
CA LYS A 181 -14.40 11.51 -2.42
C LYS A 181 -14.28 12.00 -0.98
N GLU A 182 -13.73 11.17 -0.11
CA GLU A 182 -13.81 11.38 1.34
C GLU A 182 -12.58 12.14 1.89
N ILE A 183 -11.49 12.23 1.12
CA ILE A 183 -10.24 12.87 1.57
C ILE A 183 -9.74 13.86 0.53
N PHE A 184 -9.45 13.40 -0.70
CA PHE A 184 -8.66 14.23 -1.63
C PHE A 184 -9.43 15.45 -2.13
N GLU A 185 -10.70 15.30 -2.51
CA GLU A 185 -11.55 16.41 -2.95
C GLU A 185 -11.80 17.42 -1.82
N LEU A 186 -12.04 16.93 -0.59
CA LEU A 186 -12.30 17.77 0.57
C LEU A 186 -11.07 18.62 0.97
N LEU A 187 -9.86 18.08 0.77
CA LEU A 187 -8.60 18.71 1.12
C LEU A 187 -7.94 19.46 -0.07
N GLY A 188 -8.57 19.44 -1.25
CA GLY A 188 -8.00 20.05 -2.45
C GLY A 188 -6.74 19.33 -2.97
N MET A 189 -6.58 18.03 -2.69
CA MET A 189 -5.44 17.20 -3.12
C MET A 189 -5.64 16.70 -4.56
N ASN A 190 -5.72 17.61 -5.52
CA ASN A 190 -6.16 17.35 -6.90
C ASN A 190 -5.18 16.52 -7.75
N ASP A 191 -3.97 16.29 -7.26
CA ASP A 191 -2.92 15.51 -7.93
C ASP A 191 -2.58 14.21 -7.19
N THR A 192 -3.36 13.85 -6.16
CA THR A 192 -3.18 12.62 -5.39
C THR A 192 -4.13 11.55 -5.88
N ASP A 193 -3.56 10.45 -6.41
CA ASP A 193 -4.33 9.30 -6.92
C ASP A 193 -3.41 8.06 -6.97
N PHE A 194 -3.97 6.90 -7.33
CA PHE A 194 -3.21 5.67 -7.61
C PHE A 194 -2.61 5.64 -9.02
N TRP A 195 -2.88 6.62 -9.85
CA TRP A 195 -2.41 6.72 -11.22
C TRP A 195 -2.21 8.18 -11.62
N VAL A 196 -1.44 8.41 -12.68
CA VAL A 196 -1.19 9.75 -13.22
C VAL A 196 -1.77 9.83 -14.63
N PRO A 197 -2.75 10.71 -14.89
CA PRO A 197 -3.35 10.87 -16.20
C PRO A 197 -2.33 11.37 -17.24
N ALA A 198 -2.60 11.07 -18.51
CA ALA A 198 -1.65 11.33 -19.60
C ALA A 198 -1.19 12.79 -19.66
N GLU A 199 -2.10 13.73 -19.44
CA GLU A 199 -1.83 15.18 -19.45
C GLU A 199 -0.97 15.66 -18.27
N LYS A 200 -0.76 14.82 -17.23
CA LYS A 200 0.07 15.13 -16.05
C LYS A 200 1.37 14.33 -16.03
N GLN A 201 1.61 13.44 -17.00
CA GLN A 201 2.78 12.55 -17.02
C GLN A 201 4.12 13.29 -17.05
N ASP A 202 4.17 14.46 -17.67
CA ASP A 202 5.36 15.29 -17.69
C ASP A 202 5.75 15.87 -16.33
N ARG A 203 4.81 15.90 -15.37
CA ARG A 203 5.03 16.34 -13.99
C ARG A 203 5.52 15.22 -13.06
N LEU A 204 5.41 13.94 -13.49
CA LEU A 204 5.80 12.79 -12.69
C LEU A 204 7.33 12.73 -12.54
N ALA A 205 7.81 12.88 -11.31
CA ALA A 205 9.23 12.76 -11.00
C ALA A 205 9.72 11.32 -11.25
N LYS A 206 10.92 11.21 -11.83
CA LYS A 206 11.58 9.92 -12.06
C LYS A 206 12.17 9.39 -10.76
N VAL A 207 12.29 8.08 -10.66
CA VAL A 207 12.91 7.40 -9.52
C VAL A 207 14.31 6.97 -9.92
N TYR A 208 15.26 7.17 -9.02
CA TYR A 208 16.67 6.85 -9.24
C TYR A 208 17.19 5.97 -8.11
N ASP A 209 17.96 4.95 -8.47
CA ASP A 209 18.79 4.18 -7.53
C ASP A 209 20.09 4.97 -7.29
N CYS A 210 20.31 5.35 -6.05
CA CYS A 210 21.46 6.14 -5.63
C CYS A 210 22.31 5.30 -4.66
N ARG A 211 23.47 4.84 -5.12
CA ARG A 211 24.45 4.12 -4.29
C ARG A 211 25.65 4.99 -4.01
N GLU A 212 26.16 4.92 -2.80
CA GLU A 212 27.34 5.69 -2.41
C GLU A 212 28.52 5.45 -3.38
N GLY A 213 29.12 6.54 -3.86
CA GLY A 213 30.24 6.49 -4.78
C GLY A 213 29.93 6.10 -6.23
N GLN A 214 28.66 5.95 -6.57
CA GLN A 214 28.24 5.63 -7.95
C GLN A 214 27.30 6.70 -8.53
N PRO A 215 27.28 6.88 -9.86
CA PRO A 215 26.29 7.73 -10.51
C PRO A 215 24.87 7.21 -10.23
N SER A 216 23.91 8.12 -10.03
CA SER A 216 22.51 7.77 -9.94
C SER A 216 22.02 7.15 -11.25
N VAL A 217 21.39 5.99 -11.16
CA VAL A 217 20.84 5.26 -12.30
C VAL A 217 19.32 5.27 -12.20
N ARG A 218 18.63 5.55 -13.33
CA ARG A 218 17.17 5.52 -13.38
C ARG A 218 16.66 4.14 -12.99
N TYR A 219 15.79 4.11 -12.00
CA TYR A 219 15.16 2.88 -11.54
C TYR A 219 14.02 2.50 -12.48
N LEU A 220 14.25 1.51 -13.33
CA LEU A 220 13.32 1.06 -14.36
C LEU A 220 12.54 -0.19 -13.96
N ASP A 221 13.10 -0.94 -13.04
CA ASP A 221 12.51 -2.17 -12.55
C ASP A 221 12.11 -2.01 -11.08
N ASN A 222 10.90 -2.42 -10.75
CA ASN A 222 10.49 -2.49 -9.36
C ASN A 222 9.73 -3.79 -9.11
N ASN A 223 10.15 -4.47 -8.07
CA ASN A 223 9.61 -5.74 -7.62
C ASN A 223 8.19 -5.66 -7.01
N LEU A 224 7.62 -4.46 -6.91
CA LEU A 224 6.26 -4.23 -6.41
C LEU A 224 5.22 -4.09 -7.55
N GLY A 225 5.62 -4.29 -8.80
CA GLY A 225 4.71 -4.17 -9.94
C GLY A 225 4.26 -2.73 -10.27
N ILE A 226 4.80 -1.71 -9.59
CA ILE A 226 4.48 -0.31 -9.83
C ILE A 226 5.03 0.10 -11.20
N GLN A 227 4.18 0.61 -12.06
CA GLN A 227 4.57 1.00 -13.42
C GLN A 227 5.35 2.32 -13.40
N ASN A 228 6.34 2.43 -14.30
CA ASN A 228 7.17 3.62 -14.39
C ASN A 228 6.40 4.88 -14.81
N ASP A 229 5.35 4.72 -15.59
CA ASP A 229 4.49 5.80 -16.05
C ASP A 229 3.29 6.08 -15.13
N MET A 230 3.04 5.19 -14.15
CA MET A 230 1.86 5.28 -13.28
C MET A 230 0.54 5.50 -14.03
N ALA A 231 0.44 5.00 -15.27
CA ALA A 231 -0.77 5.14 -16.07
C ALA A 231 -1.92 4.29 -15.50
N TYR A 232 -3.15 4.78 -15.69
CA TYR A 232 -4.34 4.00 -15.31
C TYR A 232 -4.39 2.67 -16.08
N ARG A 233 -4.65 1.61 -15.34
CA ARG A 233 -4.94 0.28 -15.87
C ARG A 233 -6.17 -0.27 -15.15
N PRO A 234 -7.23 -0.60 -15.90
CA PRO A 234 -8.51 -1.03 -15.34
C PRO A 234 -8.42 -2.33 -14.56
#